data_b7c7cc35be5ae9c3bb77a6ee940cbfca
#
_entry.id   b7c7cc35be5ae9c3bb77a6ee940cbfca
#
_cell.length_a   1.000
_cell.length_b   1.000
_cell.length_c   1.000
_cell.angle_alpha   90.00
_cell.angle_beta   90.00
_cell.angle_gamma   90.00
#
_symmetry.space_group_name_H-M   'P 1'
#
loop_
_entity.id
_entity.type
_entity.pdbx_description
1 polymer ?
#
loop_
_entity_poly.entity_id
_entity_poly.type
_entity_poly.pdbx_seq_one_letter_code
_entity_poly.pdbx_strand_id
1 'polypeptide(L)'
;MAGLETTPEMFDLRMSEEVRPLFDAVTKFIAEEVDPHTNEFFRLGESREERWGYGEGQLELLDSIKAKAKEQGLWNFFLPDAETGEGLKNLDYAYIATELGKNPIASQSLNCSAPDTGNMEVLERVGTPEQKEQWLTPLLNGEIRSAYAMTEPDIPSSDAKNISCSAILDGDEWVINGEKFYISGAGDPRCKIMICMVQTNPDGPPHKRQSQILVPMDNPGVEILGPCHVFGKDDAPHGHMHLRFNDCRVPKDNILLGEGRGFEISQVRLGPGRIHHCMRSIGAAERAIEMMVKRGLTREAFGKPIASLGKNIEVIAKARIEIESMRRMVLTAAKAMDELGNEAARVWVSAVKAMVPIRVCHIIDEAIQFHGAAGVSQWTPLADMYTSQRTLRLADGPDEVHWFVVGRAELRRWEEEGGIKYDPKADYYSKDS
;
A
#
# COMPACT_ATOMS: atom_id res chain seq x y z
N MET A 1 12.28 0.62 -23.82
CA MET A 1 12.07 0.03 -22.48
C MET A 1 11.28 -1.24 -22.64
N ALA A 2 11.84 -2.34 -22.20
CA ALA A 2 11.23 -3.66 -22.28
C ALA A 2 9.79 -3.66 -21.73
N GLY A 3 8.93 -4.47 -22.31
CA GLY A 3 7.58 -4.71 -21.81
C GLY A 3 7.60 -5.64 -20.59
N LEU A 4 6.71 -6.62 -20.55
CA LEU A 4 6.72 -7.69 -19.54
C LEU A 4 7.68 -8.81 -19.97
N GLU A 5 8.93 -8.47 -20.24
CA GLU A 5 9.96 -9.44 -20.59
C GLU A 5 10.38 -10.23 -19.35
N THR A 6 10.65 -11.52 -19.57
CA THR A 6 11.12 -12.43 -18.52
C THR A 6 12.51 -12.95 -18.86
N THR A 7 13.38 -13.02 -17.87
CA THR A 7 14.63 -13.78 -17.95
C THR A 7 14.43 -15.16 -17.31
N PRO A 8 15.28 -16.15 -17.59
CA PRO A 8 15.20 -17.48 -16.96
C PRO A 8 15.20 -17.41 -15.42
N GLU A 9 15.95 -16.48 -14.83
CA GLU A 9 16.06 -16.28 -13.38
C GLU A 9 14.72 -15.84 -12.76
N MET A 10 13.90 -15.12 -13.52
CA MET A 10 12.58 -14.66 -13.05
C MET A 10 11.55 -15.78 -12.88
N PHE A 11 11.83 -16.99 -13.36
CA PHE A 11 10.99 -18.17 -13.10
C PHE A 11 11.29 -18.87 -11.79
N ASP A 12 12.42 -18.58 -11.13
CA ASP A 12 12.69 -19.07 -9.78
C ASP A 12 12.07 -18.14 -8.75
N LEU A 13 10.86 -18.50 -8.33
CA LEU A 13 10.06 -17.76 -7.37
C LEU A 13 10.16 -18.32 -5.94
N ARG A 14 11.14 -19.17 -5.66
CA ARG A 14 11.33 -19.73 -4.32
C ARG A 14 11.86 -18.66 -3.37
N MET A 15 11.35 -18.68 -2.14
CA MET A 15 11.95 -17.94 -1.04
C MET A 15 13.38 -18.40 -0.80
N SER A 16 14.27 -17.49 -0.45
CA SER A 16 15.64 -17.81 -0.05
C SER A 16 15.65 -18.73 1.18
N GLU A 17 16.52 -19.74 1.18
CA GLU A 17 16.58 -20.69 2.31
C GLU A 17 16.97 -20.02 3.62
N GLU A 18 17.81 -18.98 3.59
CA GLU A 18 18.22 -18.18 4.73
C GLU A 18 17.07 -17.39 5.35
N VAL A 19 16.02 -17.03 4.58
CA VAL A 19 14.85 -16.26 5.06
C VAL A 19 13.75 -17.19 5.59
N ARG A 20 13.80 -18.48 5.29
CA ARG A 20 12.79 -19.44 5.73
C ARG A 20 12.56 -19.43 7.26
N PRO A 21 13.59 -19.44 8.11
CA PRO A 21 13.40 -19.37 9.57
C PRO A 21 12.68 -18.09 10.01
N LEU A 22 12.99 -16.95 9.38
CA LEU A 22 12.33 -15.68 9.67
C LEU A 22 10.85 -15.72 9.27
N PHE A 23 10.55 -16.23 8.09
CA PHE A 23 9.18 -16.41 7.62
C PHE A 23 8.35 -17.30 8.57
N ASP A 24 8.92 -18.43 8.99
CA ASP A 24 8.26 -19.36 9.93
C ASP A 24 8.03 -18.67 11.29
N ALA A 25 9.01 -17.89 11.77
CA ALA A 25 8.89 -17.13 13.02
C ALA A 25 7.79 -16.05 12.92
N VAL A 26 7.72 -15.29 11.81
CA VAL A 26 6.66 -14.30 11.59
C VAL A 26 5.28 -14.96 11.52
N THR A 27 5.15 -16.06 10.78
CA THR A 27 3.89 -16.79 10.68
C THR A 27 3.42 -17.30 12.04
N LYS A 28 4.34 -17.87 12.82
CA LYS A 28 4.07 -18.32 14.19
C LYS A 28 3.69 -17.17 15.10
N PHE A 29 4.42 -16.05 15.04
CA PHE A 29 4.14 -14.87 15.85
C PHE A 29 2.74 -14.31 15.57
N ILE A 30 2.34 -14.24 14.30
CA ILE A 30 0.99 -13.78 13.93
C ILE A 30 -0.06 -14.72 14.56
N ALA A 31 0.11 -16.02 14.43
CA ALA A 31 -0.85 -17.01 14.94
C ALA A 31 -0.95 -17.03 16.47
N GLU A 32 0.17 -16.82 17.18
CA GLU A 32 0.23 -16.95 18.65
C GLU A 32 0.03 -15.62 19.39
N GLU A 33 0.48 -14.48 18.80
CA GLU A 33 0.49 -13.19 19.50
C GLU A 33 -0.43 -12.14 18.86
N VAL A 34 -0.73 -12.22 17.57
CA VAL A 34 -1.56 -11.21 16.88
C VAL A 34 -3.01 -11.67 16.74
N ASP A 35 -3.24 -12.85 16.18
CA ASP A 35 -4.58 -13.39 15.92
C ASP A 35 -5.46 -13.47 17.18
N PRO A 36 -4.97 -13.99 18.32
CA PRO A 36 -5.76 -14.08 19.53
C PRO A 36 -6.20 -12.72 20.10
N HIS A 37 -5.42 -11.67 19.87
CA HIS A 37 -5.66 -10.33 20.40
C HIS A 37 -6.42 -9.41 19.44
N THR A 38 -6.64 -9.82 18.19
CA THR A 38 -7.25 -8.98 17.16
C THR A 38 -8.67 -8.53 17.54
N ASN A 39 -9.51 -9.45 17.97
CA ASN A 39 -10.89 -9.10 18.36
C ASN A 39 -10.92 -8.21 19.60
N GLU A 40 -10.02 -8.42 20.56
CA GLU A 40 -9.90 -7.58 21.74
C GLU A 40 -9.46 -6.18 21.39
N PHE A 41 -8.48 -6.02 20.51
CA PHE A 41 -8.04 -4.72 20.03
C PHE A 41 -9.19 -3.88 19.46
N PHE A 42 -10.05 -4.47 18.62
CA PHE A 42 -11.21 -3.76 18.08
C PHE A 42 -12.29 -3.49 19.14
N ARG A 43 -12.55 -4.43 20.03
CA ARG A 43 -13.49 -4.26 21.15
C ARG A 43 -13.07 -3.12 22.08
N LEU A 44 -11.79 -3.01 22.41
CA LEU A 44 -11.25 -1.90 23.20
C LEU A 44 -11.44 -0.55 22.49
N GLY A 45 -11.30 -0.53 21.16
CA GLY A 45 -11.56 0.65 20.36
C GLY A 45 -13.02 1.14 20.39
N GLU A 46 -13.99 0.28 20.72
CA GLU A 46 -15.40 0.67 20.87
C GLU A 46 -15.64 1.55 22.10
N SER A 47 -14.78 1.44 23.14
CA SER A 47 -14.88 2.20 24.39
C SER A 47 -14.28 3.61 24.34
N ARG A 48 -13.74 4.03 23.20
CA ARG A 48 -13.12 5.36 23.06
C ARG A 48 -14.12 6.49 23.32
N GLU A 49 -13.70 7.46 24.11
CA GLU A 49 -14.52 8.64 24.43
C GLU A 49 -14.54 9.62 23.24
N GLU A 50 -13.39 9.81 22.59
CA GLU A 50 -13.25 10.67 21.43
C GLU A 50 -13.13 9.84 20.15
N ARG A 51 -13.83 10.26 19.09
CA ARG A 51 -13.86 9.55 17.81
C ARG A 51 -12.46 9.30 17.24
N TRP A 52 -11.55 10.26 17.41
CA TRP A 52 -10.16 10.20 16.88
C TRP A 52 -9.14 9.76 17.94
N GLY A 53 -9.61 9.28 19.09
CA GLY A 53 -8.79 8.68 20.13
C GLY A 53 -8.73 7.17 20.04
N TYR A 54 -8.05 6.59 20.99
CA TYR A 54 -8.00 5.16 21.24
C TYR A 54 -8.79 4.84 22.51
N GLY A 55 -9.38 3.63 22.56
CA GLY A 55 -10.03 3.14 23.78
C GLY A 55 -9.02 2.82 24.87
N GLU A 56 -9.50 2.80 26.12
CA GLU A 56 -8.66 2.43 27.26
C GLU A 56 -8.06 1.02 27.07
N GLY A 57 -6.76 0.87 27.24
CA GLY A 57 -6.03 -0.39 27.05
C GLY A 57 -5.74 -0.77 25.59
N GLN A 58 -6.27 -0.06 24.60
CA GLN A 58 -6.13 -0.43 23.19
C GLN A 58 -4.69 -0.26 22.68
N LEU A 59 -4.05 0.87 23.01
CA LEU A 59 -2.65 1.11 22.63
C LEU A 59 -1.71 0.25 23.47
N GLU A 60 -1.97 0.07 24.75
CA GLU A 60 -1.22 -0.80 25.64
C GLU A 60 -1.17 -2.26 25.12
N LEU A 61 -2.31 -2.76 24.63
CA LEU A 61 -2.37 -4.07 24.00
C LEU A 61 -1.50 -4.13 22.74
N LEU A 62 -1.64 -3.16 21.85
CA LEU A 62 -0.84 -3.10 20.62
C LEU A 62 0.67 -2.97 20.92
N ASP A 63 1.03 -2.12 21.88
CA ASP A 63 2.43 -1.89 22.25
C ASP A 63 3.04 -3.11 22.96
N SER A 64 2.24 -3.90 23.70
CA SER A 64 2.68 -5.18 24.22
C SER A 64 3.03 -6.18 23.12
N ILE A 65 2.21 -6.25 22.07
CA ILE A 65 2.49 -7.11 20.90
C ILE A 65 3.75 -6.63 20.17
N LYS A 66 3.89 -5.31 19.96
CA LYS A 66 5.09 -4.72 19.35
C LYS A 66 6.36 -5.00 20.16
N ALA A 67 6.29 -4.91 21.50
CA ALA A 67 7.42 -5.22 22.37
C ALA A 67 7.89 -6.66 22.19
N LYS A 68 6.97 -7.63 22.17
CA LYS A 68 7.27 -9.03 21.89
C LYS A 68 7.85 -9.26 20.49
N ALA A 69 7.35 -8.53 19.48
CA ALA A 69 7.88 -8.59 18.12
C ALA A 69 9.35 -8.13 18.09
N LYS A 70 9.65 -6.99 18.73
CA LYS A 70 11.02 -6.46 18.84
C LYS A 70 11.95 -7.41 19.61
N GLU A 71 11.50 -7.98 20.73
CA GLU A 71 12.27 -8.95 21.52
C GLU A 71 12.68 -10.17 20.70
N GLN A 72 11.83 -10.58 19.74
CA GLN A 72 12.08 -11.71 18.86
C GLN A 72 12.82 -11.30 17.56
N GLY A 73 13.16 -10.02 17.37
CA GLY A 73 13.79 -9.52 16.15
C GLY A 73 12.84 -9.46 14.95
N LEU A 74 11.53 -9.43 15.19
CA LEU A 74 10.51 -9.44 14.13
C LEU A 74 10.01 -8.01 13.85
N TRP A 75 10.85 -7.18 13.20
CA TRP A 75 10.61 -5.75 13.09
C TRP A 75 11.14 -5.14 11.78
N ASN A 76 10.44 -4.18 11.18
CA ASN A 76 10.90 -3.38 10.03
C ASN A 76 11.31 -4.17 8.76
N PHE A 77 10.75 -5.31 8.46
CA PHE A 77 11.16 -6.20 7.35
C PHE A 77 11.12 -5.57 5.97
N PHE A 78 10.32 -4.51 5.77
CA PHE A 78 10.16 -3.86 4.47
C PHE A 78 11.38 -3.06 4.02
N LEU A 79 12.27 -2.68 4.96
CA LEU A 79 13.45 -1.90 4.65
C LEU A 79 14.53 -2.77 4.02
N PRO A 80 15.05 -2.36 2.84
CA PRO A 80 16.05 -3.14 2.11
C PRO A 80 17.46 -3.01 2.70
N ASP A 81 17.69 -2.03 3.59
CA ASP A 81 18.97 -1.84 4.26
C ASP A 81 19.05 -2.72 5.51
N ALA A 82 20.16 -3.46 5.66
CA ALA A 82 20.36 -4.37 6.78
C ALA A 82 20.70 -3.65 8.12
N GLU A 83 21.05 -2.36 8.08
CA GLU A 83 21.30 -1.58 9.31
C GLU A 83 19.98 -1.10 9.94
N THR A 84 18.95 -0.84 9.10
CA THR A 84 17.65 -0.30 9.54
C THR A 84 16.50 -1.31 9.45
N GLY A 85 16.68 -2.39 8.67
CA GLY A 85 15.75 -3.50 8.47
C GLY A 85 16.50 -4.83 8.42
N GLU A 86 15.95 -5.80 7.69
CA GLU A 86 16.52 -7.14 7.56
C GLU A 86 17.30 -7.36 6.25
N GLY A 87 17.42 -6.34 5.40
CA GLY A 87 18.09 -6.46 4.10
C GLY A 87 17.42 -7.45 3.14
N LEU A 88 16.13 -7.67 3.26
CA LEU A 88 15.40 -8.67 2.48
C LEU A 88 15.29 -8.26 1.02
N LYS A 89 15.38 -9.24 0.12
CA LYS A 89 14.94 -9.07 -1.26
C LYS A 89 13.44 -8.85 -1.33
N ASN A 90 12.98 -8.14 -2.36
CA ASN A 90 11.54 -7.93 -2.57
C ASN A 90 10.77 -9.25 -2.68
N LEU A 91 11.37 -10.26 -3.32
CA LEU A 91 10.78 -11.60 -3.44
C LEU A 91 10.55 -12.23 -2.06
N ASP A 92 11.53 -12.18 -1.16
CA ASP A 92 11.44 -12.75 0.17
C ASP A 92 10.43 -11.98 1.05
N TYR A 93 10.47 -10.65 0.98
CA TYR A 93 9.49 -9.82 1.67
C TYR A 93 8.05 -10.05 1.17
N ALA A 94 7.85 -10.41 -0.10
CA ALA A 94 6.53 -10.68 -0.65
C ALA A 94 5.81 -11.85 0.08
N TYR A 95 6.54 -12.86 0.48
CA TYR A 95 6.00 -13.95 1.28
C TYR A 95 5.57 -13.48 2.67
N ILE A 96 6.44 -12.74 3.37
CA ILE A 96 6.16 -12.18 4.69
C ILE A 96 4.97 -11.21 4.63
N ALA A 97 4.96 -10.28 3.68
CA ALA A 97 3.89 -9.30 3.52
C ALA A 97 2.53 -9.95 3.21
N THR A 98 2.52 -11.10 2.55
CA THR A 98 1.30 -11.89 2.34
C THR A 98 0.74 -12.39 3.67
N GLU A 99 1.58 -12.91 4.57
CA GLU A 99 1.14 -13.32 5.92
C GLU A 99 0.62 -12.12 6.73
N LEU A 100 1.34 -10.99 6.70
CA LEU A 100 0.88 -9.75 7.34
C LEU A 100 -0.50 -9.30 6.84
N GLY A 101 -0.80 -9.51 5.56
CA GLY A 101 -2.07 -9.13 4.93
C GLY A 101 -3.28 -9.96 5.37
N LYS A 102 -3.09 -11.11 6.02
CA LYS A 102 -4.18 -11.97 6.52
C LYS A 102 -4.87 -11.40 7.75
N ASN A 103 -4.19 -10.55 8.52
CA ASN A 103 -4.69 -9.98 9.77
C ASN A 103 -4.64 -8.45 9.72
N PRO A 104 -5.70 -7.73 10.14
CA PRO A 104 -5.82 -6.28 10.00
C PRO A 104 -4.82 -5.48 10.84
N ILE A 105 -4.29 -6.03 11.94
CA ILE A 105 -3.32 -5.34 12.81
C ILE A 105 -1.88 -5.89 12.71
N ALA A 106 -1.66 -7.01 11.98
CA ALA A 106 -0.34 -7.64 11.91
C ALA A 106 0.73 -6.72 11.32
N SER A 107 0.44 -6.01 10.22
CA SER A 107 1.40 -5.06 9.64
C SER A 107 1.81 -3.97 10.62
N GLN A 108 0.88 -3.46 11.43
CA GLN A 108 1.19 -2.44 12.42
C GLN A 108 1.95 -3.03 13.62
N SER A 109 1.65 -4.27 14.01
CA SER A 109 2.30 -4.96 15.11
C SER A 109 3.80 -5.23 14.86
N LEU A 110 4.20 -5.32 13.59
CA LEU A 110 5.59 -5.55 13.17
C LEU A 110 6.21 -4.31 12.47
N ASN A 111 5.60 -3.15 12.63
CA ASN A 111 6.00 -1.87 12.03
C ASN A 111 6.15 -1.88 10.50
N CYS A 112 5.31 -2.65 9.82
CA CYS A 112 5.30 -2.81 8.36
C CYS A 112 4.05 -2.21 7.70
N SER A 113 3.38 -1.23 8.34
CA SER A 113 2.14 -0.66 7.81
C SER A 113 2.35 0.64 7.04
N ALA A 114 1.55 0.83 5.98
CA ALA A 114 1.46 2.10 5.27
C ALA A 114 0.68 3.14 6.12
N PRO A 115 0.94 4.44 5.93
CA PRO A 115 1.90 5.05 5.01
C PRO A 115 3.35 5.10 5.53
N ASP A 116 3.59 4.70 6.78
CA ASP A 116 4.89 4.85 7.45
C ASP A 116 6.02 4.15 6.70
N THR A 117 5.79 2.95 6.17
CA THR A 117 6.83 2.21 5.42
C THR A 117 7.41 3.04 4.28
N GLY A 118 6.56 3.63 3.43
CA GLY A 118 7.04 4.46 2.33
C GLY A 118 7.70 5.77 2.78
N ASN A 119 7.25 6.34 3.89
CA ASN A 119 7.84 7.56 4.45
C ASN A 119 9.20 7.26 5.10
N MET A 120 9.33 6.13 5.79
CA MET A 120 10.62 5.68 6.33
C MET A 120 11.64 5.41 5.23
N GLU A 121 11.25 4.74 4.13
CA GLU A 121 12.12 4.53 2.97
C GLU A 121 12.61 5.86 2.34
N VAL A 122 11.72 6.87 2.24
CA VAL A 122 12.12 8.20 1.77
C VAL A 122 13.13 8.83 2.70
N LEU A 123 12.84 8.87 4.01
CA LEU A 123 13.74 9.47 5.00
C LEU A 123 15.09 8.75 5.05
N GLU A 124 15.09 7.42 4.96
CA GLU A 124 16.31 6.63 4.92
C GLU A 124 17.19 7.00 3.73
N ARG A 125 16.62 7.12 2.54
CA ARG A 125 17.37 7.35 1.30
C ARG A 125 17.78 8.79 1.08
N VAL A 126 16.93 9.76 1.45
CA VAL A 126 17.14 11.17 1.09
C VAL A 126 17.10 12.14 2.26
N GLY A 127 16.79 11.70 3.47
CA GLY A 127 16.80 12.54 4.67
C GLY A 127 18.21 12.94 5.07
N THR A 128 18.38 14.16 5.58
CA THR A 128 19.63 14.57 6.24
C THR A 128 19.81 13.84 7.56
N PRO A 129 21.02 13.81 8.15
CA PRO A 129 21.24 13.22 9.47
C PRO A 129 20.27 13.77 10.54
N GLU A 130 20.03 15.08 10.54
CA GLU A 130 19.13 15.75 11.48
C GLU A 130 17.67 15.32 11.26
N GLN A 131 17.22 15.25 10.00
CA GLN A 131 15.87 14.79 9.65
C GLN A 131 15.67 13.32 10.03
N LYS A 132 16.70 12.48 9.85
CA LYS A 132 16.66 11.06 10.25
C LYS A 132 16.61 10.91 11.77
N GLU A 133 17.43 11.64 12.51
CA GLU A 133 17.39 11.62 13.97
C GLU A 133 16.04 12.07 14.50
N GLN A 134 15.50 13.16 13.96
CA GLN A 134 14.24 13.75 14.43
C GLN A 134 13.01 12.91 14.08
N TRP A 135 12.95 12.33 12.88
CA TRP A 135 11.72 11.73 12.34
C TRP A 135 11.85 10.24 12.00
N LEU A 136 12.95 9.81 11.38
CA LEU A 136 13.10 8.40 11.00
C LEU A 136 13.30 7.52 12.24
N THR A 137 14.13 7.91 13.16
CA THR A 137 14.42 7.13 14.38
C THR A 137 13.15 6.81 15.18
N PRO A 138 12.28 7.77 15.55
CA PRO A 138 11.03 7.43 16.24
C PRO A 138 10.03 6.65 15.38
N LEU A 139 10.03 6.80 14.04
CA LEU A 139 9.24 5.96 13.15
C LEU A 139 9.75 4.52 13.13
N LEU A 140 11.07 4.31 13.03
CA LEU A 140 11.68 2.98 13.09
C LEU A 140 11.40 2.29 14.43
N ASN A 141 11.36 3.08 15.51
CA ASN A 141 11.00 2.58 16.84
C ASN A 141 9.49 2.32 16.99
N GLY A 142 8.65 2.74 16.05
CA GLY A 142 7.19 2.62 16.13
C GLY A 142 6.56 3.49 17.23
N GLU A 143 7.26 4.56 17.66
CA GLU A 143 6.81 5.52 18.67
C GLU A 143 5.82 6.53 18.12
N ILE A 144 6.00 6.93 16.87
CA ILE A 144 5.12 7.85 16.14
C ILE A 144 4.61 7.21 14.85
N ARG A 145 3.60 7.86 14.26
CA ARG A 145 3.10 7.59 12.92
C ARG A 145 3.36 8.79 12.00
N SER A 146 3.16 8.58 10.72
CA SER A 146 3.38 9.61 9.69
C SER A 146 2.26 9.61 8.66
N ALA A 147 2.24 10.65 7.82
CA ALA A 147 1.34 10.76 6.69
C ALA A 147 2.08 11.18 5.42
N TYR A 148 1.45 10.97 4.26
CA TYR A 148 1.96 11.44 2.97
C TYR A 148 0.91 12.31 2.29
N ALA A 149 1.16 13.62 2.25
CA ALA A 149 0.21 14.62 1.78
C ALA A 149 0.51 15.00 0.32
N MET A 150 -0.05 14.21 -0.63
CA MET A 150 0.15 14.43 -2.07
C MET A 150 -1.14 14.85 -2.77
N THR A 151 -2.22 14.05 -2.64
CA THR A 151 -3.47 14.23 -3.36
C THR A 151 -4.18 15.54 -3.00
N GLU A 152 -4.76 16.22 -4.00
CA GLU A 152 -5.50 17.48 -3.84
C GLU A 152 -6.94 17.34 -4.35
N PRO A 153 -7.94 18.03 -3.74
CA PRO A 153 -9.33 17.84 -4.12
C PRO A 153 -9.67 18.42 -5.50
N ASP A 154 -9.06 19.53 -5.88
CA ASP A 154 -9.46 20.32 -7.05
C ASP A 154 -8.74 19.95 -8.35
N ILE A 155 -7.77 19.05 -8.28
CA ILE A 155 -6.96 18.64 -9.44
C ILE A 155 -6.83 17.12 -9.54
N PRO A 156 -6.65 16.56 -10.75
CA PRO A 156 -6.37 15.13 -10.95
C PRO A 156 -4.92 14.82 -10.53
N SER A 157 -4.70 14.55 -9.24
CA SER A 157 -3.37 14.33 -8.64
C SER A 157 -2.70 13.02 -9.09
N SER A 158 -3.40 12.16 -9.83
CA SER A 158 -2.80 11.01 -10.53
C SER A 158 -1.77 11.45 -11.59
N ASP A 159 -1.88 12.66 -12.12
CA ASP A 159 -0.79 13.36 -12.80
C ASP A 159 -0.08 14.29 -11.79
N ALA A 160 0.98 13.79 -11.19
CA ALA A 160 1.73 14.49 -10.14
C ALA A 160 2.27 15.87 -10.56
N LYS A 161 2.34 16.16 -11.87
CA LYS A 161 2.75 17.46 -12.38
C LYS A 161 1.70 18.57 -12.15
N ASN A 162 0.47 18.17 -11.83
CA ASN A 162 -0.63 19.10 -11.58
C ASN A 162 -0.70 19.59 -10.14
N ILE A 163 0.13 19.07 -9.22
CA ILE A 163 0.15 19.50 -7.82
C ILE A 163 0.24 21.02 -7.75
N SER A 164 -0.73 21.65 -7.07
CA SER A 164 -0.93 23.10 -7.01
C SER A 164 -0.76 23.70 -5.61
N CYS A 165 -0.80 22.90 -4.54
CA CYS A 165 -0.47 23.32 -3.20
C CYS A 165 0.92 23.97 -3.22
N SER A 166 0.99 25.28 -2.95
CA SER A 166 2.19 26.09 -3.15
C SER A 166 3.09 26.10 -1.93
N ALA A 167 4.39 26.24 -2.14
CA ALA A 167 5.34 26.60 -1.10
C ALA A 167 6.29 27.68 -1.61
N ILE A 168 6.36 28.79 -0.92
CA ILE A 168 7.20 29.94 -1.27
C ILE A 168 8.24 30.13 -0.16
N LEU A 169 9.50 30.25 -0.54
CA LEU A 169 10.57 30.53 0.41
C LEU A 169 10.51 32.02 0.81
N ASP A 170 10.30 32.28 2.09
CA ASP A 170 10.28 33.62 2.70
C ASP A 170 11.34 33.66 3.80
N GLY A 171 12.49 34.23 3.48
CA GLY A 171 13.66 34.21 4.35
C GLY A 171 14.18 32.80 4.58
N ASP A 172 14.11 32.32 5.80
CA ASP A 172 14.57 30.99 6.21
C ASP A 172 13.42 29.99 6.42
N GLU A 173 12.22 30.29 5.90
CA GLU A 173 11.04 29.46 6.06
C GLU A 173 10.31 29.23 4.72
N TRP A 174 9.79 28.00 4.53
CA TRP A 174 8.78 27.73 3.51
C TRP A 174 7.40 28.12 4.04
N VAL A 175 6.64 28.88 3.24
CA VAL A 175 5.24 29.23 3.50
C VAL A 175 4.35 28.40 2.59
N ILE A 176 3.61 27.46 3.16
CA ILE A 176 2.80 26.48 2.42
C ILE A 176 1.35 26.92 2.46
N ASN A 177 0.68 26.92 1.29
CA ASN A 177 -0.73 27.25 1.12
C ASN A 177 -1.41 26.29 0.15
N GLY A 178 -2.60 25.79 0.51
CA GLY A 178 -3.41 24.90 -0.32
C GLY A 178 -4.13 23.84 0.48
N GLU A 179 -4.67 22.85 -0.22
CA GLU A 179 -5.43 21.77 0.41
C GLU A 179 -4.88 20.40 -0.03
N LYS A 180 -4.96 19.43 0.87
CA LYS A 180 -4.63 18.04 0.63
C LYS A 180 -5.80 17.15 1.06
N PHE A 181 -6.05 16.10 0.30
CA PHE A 181 -7.25 15.31 0.36
C PHE A 181 -6.91 13.81 0.39
N TYR A 182 -7.66 13.03 1.13
CA TYR A 182 -7.39 11.58 1.30
C TYR A 182 -6.02 11.28 1.94
N ILE A 183 -5.64 12.06 2.94
CA ILE A 183 -4.34 11.88 3.60
C ILE A 183 -4.46 10.82 4.69
N SER A 184 -4.06 9.60 4.33
CA SER A 184 -4.15 8.41 5.17
C SER A 184 -3.26 8.52 6.41
N GLY A 185 -3.81 8.19 7.56
CA GLY A 185 -3.11 8.23 8.85
C GLY A 185 -3.06 9.60 9.52
N ALA A 186 -3.46 10.68 8.83
CA ALA A 186 -3.41 12.03 9.40
C ALA A 186 -4.42 12.25 10.54
N GLY A 187 -5.41 11.36 10.71
CA GLY A 187 -6.35 11.39 11.84
C GLY A 187 -5.82 10.73 13.11
N ASP A 188 -4.80 9.91 13.01
CA ASP A 188 -4.22 9.20 14.15
C ASP A 188 -3.49 10.19 15.07
N PRO A 189 -3.81 10.26 16.39
CA PRO A 189 -3.15 11.17 17.33
C PRO A 189 -1.65 10.91 17.47
N ARG A 190 -1.16 9.74 17.05
CA ARG A 190 0.26 9.40 16.99
C ARG A 190 0.94 9.90 15.72
N CYS A 191 0.20 10.37 14.72
CA CYS A 191 0.78 10.99 13.53
C CYS A 191 1.43 12.32 13.90
N LYS A 192 2.74 12.42 13.78
CA LYS A 192 3.52 13.60 14.19
C LYS A 192 4.13 14.35 13.03
N ILE A 193 4.29 13.69 11.90
CA ILE A 193 4.97 14.25 10.73
C ILE A 193 4.25 13.85 9.44
N MET A 194 4.21 14.74 8.48
CA MET A 194 3.83 14.40 7.10
C MET A 194 4.91 14.81 6.11
N ILE A 195 5.06 14.04 5.04
CA ILE A 195 5.78 14.43 3.85
C ILE A 195 4.78 15.08 2.91
N CYS A 196 4.91 16.40 2.68
CA CYS A 196 3.98 17.17 1.86
C CYS A 196 4.58 17.45 0.49
N MET A 197 3.90 17.03 -0.59
CA MET A 197 4.27 17.37 -1.95
C MET A 197 3.66 18.72 -2.33
N VAL A 198 4.53 19.67 -2.68
CA VAL A 198 4.17 21.07 -2.95
C VAL A 198 4.77 21.56 -4.25
N GLN A 199 4.19 22.62 -4.83
CA GLN A 199 4.75 23.31 -5.96
C GLN A 199 5.62 24.47 -5.50
N THR A 200 6.94 24.40 -5.77
CA THR A 200 7.90 25.46 -5.43
C THR A 200 8.33 26.28 -6.63
N ASN A 201 8.27 25.70 -7.84
CA ASN A 201 8.70 26.37 -9.07
C ASN A 201 7.68 26.19 -10.22
N PRO A 202 6.56 26.96 -10.23
CA PRO A 202 5.50 26.81 -11.23
C PRO A 202 5.96 27.00 -12.67
N ASP A 203 6.96 27.85 -12.89
CA ASP A 203 7.49 28.19 -14.22
C ASP A 203 8.61 27.25 -14.69
N GLY A 204 9.04 26.33 -13.84
CA GLY A 204 10.10 25.37 -14.13
C GLY A 204 9.67 24.24 -15.08
N PRO A 205 10.62 23.40 -15.49
CA PRO A 205 10.32 22.21 -16.28
C PRO A 205 9.32 21.31 -15.56
N PRO A 206 8.38 20.62 -16.23
CA PRO A 206 7.28 19.90 -15.61
C PRO A 206 7.66 18.93 -14.48
N HIS A 207 8.80 18.25 -14.58
CA HIS A 207 9.28 17.31 -13.57
C HIS A 207 10.15 17.94 -12.45
N LYS A 208 10.32 19.29 -12.48
CA LYS A 208 11.09 20.07 -11.51
C LYS A 208 10.26 21.17 -10.84
N ARG A 209 8.94 21.10 -10.97
CA ARG A 209 8.02 22.08 -10.37
C ARG A 209 7.73 21.77 -8.90
N GLN A 210 7.79 20.49 -8.53
CA GLN A 210 7.39 20.03 -7.21
C GLN A 210 8.59 19.70 -6.34
N SER A 211 8.42 19.95 -5.04
CA SER A 211 9.32 19.57 -3.97
C SER A 211 8.58 18.76 -2.92
N GLN A 212 9.28 18.11 -2.03
CA GLN A 212 8.69 17.47 -0.85
C GLN A 212 9.26 18.11 0.41
N ILE A 213 8.37 18.50 1.31
CA ILE A 213 8.70 19.21 2.54
C ILE A 213 8.13 18.46 3.73
N LEU A 214 8.93 18.32 4.79
CA LEU A 214 8.51 17.77 6.07
C LEU A 214 7.66 18.81 6.83
N VAL A 215 6.43 18.45 7.16
CA VAL A 215 5.50 19.32 7.90
C VAL A 215 5.05 18.61 9.17
N PRO A 216 5.40 19.13 10.37
CA PRO A 216 4.87 18.62 11.63
C PRO A 216 3.34 18.76 11.68
N MET A 217 2.65 17.75 12.23
CA MET A 217 1.18 17.75 12.31
C MET A 217 0.63 18.79 13.29
N ASP A 218 1.41 19.22 14.27
CA ASP A 218 1.08 20.24 15.27
C ASP A 218 1.40 21.68 14.82
N ASN A 219 1.82 21.87 13.57
CA ASN A 219 2.07 23.20 13.01
C ASN A 219 0.76 24.01 12.99
N PRO A 220 0.76 25.26 13.53
CA PRO A 220 -0.45 26.07 13.62
C PRO A 220 -1.09 26.44 12.28
N GLY A 221 -0.31 26.34 11.17
CA GLY A 221 -0.84 26.54 9.81
C GLY A 221 -1.48 25.28 9.20
N VAL A 222 -1.52 24.15 9.91
CA VAL A 222 -2.20 22.91 9.47
C VAL A 222 -3.56 22.82 10.10
N GLU A 223 -4.60 22.79 9.27
CA GLU A 223 -6.00 22.62 9.69
C GLU A 223 -6.54 21.28 9.20
N ILE A 224 -7.08 20.45 10.09
CA ILE A 224 -7.80 19.22 9.73
C ILE A 224 -9.26 19.61 9.52
N LEU A 225 -9.72 19.59 8.26
CA LEU A 225 -11.08 19.93 7.87
C LEU A 225 -12.10 18.82 8.20
N GLY A 226 -11.62 17.59 8.25
CA GLY A 226 -12.43 16.42 8.56
C GLY A 226 -12.00 15.17 7.76
N PRO A 227 -12.68 14.03 8.02
CA PRO A 227 -12.39 12.79 7.33
C PRO A 227 -13.05 12.71 5.94
N CYS A 228 -12.36 12.06 5.01
CA CYS A 228 -12.94 11.55 3.79
C CYS A 228 -13.56 10.17 4.06
N HIS A 229 -14.85 10.03 3.88
CA HIS A 229 -15.55 8.78 4.14
C HIS A 229 -15.42 7.81 2.95
N VAL A 230 -15.01 6.57 3.21
CA VAL A 230 -15.03 5.48 2.23
C VAL A 230 -16.28 4.64 2.46
N PHE A 231 -17.25 4.69 1.54
CA PHE A 231 -18.56 4.04 1.69
C PHE A 231 -19.25 4.37 3.03
N GLY A 232 -19.14 5.64 3.45
CA GLY A 232 -19.74 6.13 4.70
C GLY A 232 -18.93 5.87 5.97
N LYS A 233 -17.76 5.21 5.89
CA LYS A 233 -16.86 4.97 7.02
C LYS A 233 -15.72 5.99 7.03
N ASP A 234 -15.43 6.52 8.21
CA ASP A 234 -14.36 7.50 8.43
C ASP A 234 -13.00 6.86 8.77
N ASP A 235 -12.97 5.54 8.99
CA ASP A 235 -11.78 4.74 9.33
C ASP A 235 -11.00 5.25 10.56
N ALA A 236 -11.73 5.85 11.52
CA ALA A 236 -11.14 6.37 12.76
C ALA A 236 -10.56 5.23 13.64
N PRO A 237 -9.43 5.45 14.33
CA PRO A 237 -8.70 6.73 14.48
C PRO A 237 -7.66 6.99 13.38
N HIS A 238 -7.37 6.04 12.50
CA HIS A 238 -6.40 6.20 11.41
C HIS A 238 -6.82 7.30 10.42
N GLY A 239 -7.98 7.15 9.82
CA GLY A 239 -8.64 8.11 8.93
C GLY A 239 -7.93 8.41 7.62
N HIS A 240 -8.68 9.07 6.73
CA HIS A 240 -8.18 9.68 5.50
C HIS A 240 -8.60 11.14 5.54
N MET A 241 -7.70 12.06 5.90
CA MET A 241 -8.10 13.44 6.21
C MET A 241 -8.08 14.35 5.01
N HIS A 242 -8.98 15.34 5.04
CA HIS A 242 -8.92 16.55 4.26
C HIS A 242 -8.19 17.60 5.10
N LEU A 243 -7.08 18.13 4.60
CA LEU A 243 -6.22 19.08 5.27
C LEU A 243 -6.18 20.39 4.50
N ARG A 244 -6.06 21.49 5.22
CA ARG A 244 -5.76 22.82 4.67
C ARG A 244 -4.49 23.37 5.29
N PHE A 245 -3.68 24.00 4.46
CA PHE A 245 -2.49 24.74 4.84
C PHE A 245 -2.78 26.23 4.67
N ASN A 246 -2.72 26.97 5.78
CA ASN A 246 -2.93 28.42 5.83
C ASN A 246 -1.64 29.06 6.34
N ASP A 247 -0.85 29.67 5.44
CA ASP A 247 0.43 30.25 5.78
C ASP A 247 1.27 29.32 6.69
N CYS A 248 1.25 28.04 6.38
CA CYS A 248 1.94 27.02 7.15
C CYS A 248 3.46 27.18 6.98
N ARG A 249 4.10 27.70 8.03
CA ARG A 249 5.55 28.00 8.03
C ARG A 249 6.34 26.85 8.60
N VAL A 250 7.35 26.43 7.85
CA VAL A 250 8.32 25.41 8.29
C VAL A 250 9.73 25.87 7.91
N PRO A 251 10.76 25.46 8.67
CA PRO A 251 12.15 25.79 8.37
C PRO A 251 12.55 25.41 6.93
N LYS A 252 13.39 26.19 6.29
CA LYS A 252 13.89 25.90 4.93
C LYS A 252 14.53 24.51 4.81
N ASP A 253 15.16 24.06 5.89
CA ASP A 253 15.87 22.77 5.93
C ASP A 253 14.93 21.56 6.05
N ASN A 254 13.60 21.78 6.15
CA ASN A 254 12.60 20.71 6.10
C ASN A 254 12.38 20.18 4.67
N ILE A 255 12.97 20.78 3.65
CA ILE A 255 12.93 20.26 2.28
C ILE A 255 13.74 18.97 2.15
N LEU A 256 13.19 17.98 1.47
CA LEU A 256 13.85 16.71 1.19
C LEU A 256 14.64 16.80 -0.12
N LEU A 257 15.91 16.44 -0.11
CA LEU A 257 16.83 16.37 -1.26
C LEU A 257 17.05 17.69 -2.00
N GLY A 258 16.23 18.70 -1.75
CA GLY A 258 16.31 20.04 -2.38
C GLY A 258 15.13 20.36 -3.29
N GLU A 259 15.10 21.62 -3.73
CA GLU A 259 14.00 22.15 -4.55
C GLU A 259 13.92 21.50 -5.93
N GLY A 260 12.70 21.25 -6.40
CA GLY A 260 12.42 20.64 -7.69
C GLY A 260 12.68 19.13 -7.78
N ARG A 261 12.95 18.46 -6.65
CA ARG A 261 13.24 17.03 -6.60
C ARG A 261 12.02 16.17 -6.15
N GLY A 262 10.84 16.81 -5.97
CA GLY A 262 9.66 16.13 -5.45
C GLY A 262 9.17 14.97 -6.31
N PHE A 263 9.22 15.10 -7.62
CA PHE A 263 8.83 14.01 -8.53
C PHE A 263 9.78 12.81 -8.44
N GLU A 264 11.08 13.05 -8.36
CA GLU A 264 12.10 12.02 -8.19
C GLU A 264 11.91 11.24 -6.89
N ILE A 265 11.69 11.94 -5.78
CA ILE A 265 11.41 11.32 -4.47
C ILE A 265 10.13 10.47 -4.54
N SER A 266 9.08 10.95 -5.22
CA SER A 266 7.84 10.19 -5.40
C SER A 266 8.06 8.86 -6.13
N GLN A 267 8.96 8.79 -7.10
CA GLN A 267 9.27 7.53 -7.78
C GLN A 267 9.98 6.53 -6.85
N VAL A 268 10.85 7.01 -5.95
CA VAL A 268 11.50 6.19 -4.93
C VAL A 268 10.46 5.57 -3.99
N ARG A 269 9.50 6.37 -3.51
CA ARG A 269 8.47 5.95 -2.57
C ARG A 269 7.40 5.04 -3.16
N LEU A 270 6.88 5.41 -4.34
CA LEU A 270 5.69 4.77 -4.90
C LEU A 270 6.00 3.42 -5.56
N GLY A 271 7.24 3.16 -5.96
CA GLY A 271 7.66 1.87 -6.54
C GLY A 271 7.43 0.71 -5.56
N PRO A 272 8.15 0.67 -4.45
CA PRO A 272 7.97 -0.35 -3.40
C PRO A 272 6.56 -0.33 -2.79
N GLY A 273 5.99 0.84 -2.51
CA GLY A 273 4.65 0.96 -1.92
C GLY A 273 3.57 0.25 -2.73
N ARG A 274 3.59 0.37 -4.05
CA ARG A 274 2.62 -0.28 -4.96
C ARG A 274 2.65 -1.79 -4.86
N ILE A 275 3.84 -2.39 -4.86
CA ILE A 275 3.95 -3.85 -4.78
C ILE A 275 3.65 -4.35 -3.37
N HIS A 276 4.04 -3.64 -2.32
CA HIS A 276 3.70 -3.99 -0.94
C HIS A 276 2.18 -4.04 -0.71
N HIS A 277 1.41 -3.13 -1.30
CA HIS A 277 -0.05 -3.21 -1.29
C HIS A 277 -0.56 -4.49 -1.95
N CYS A 278 -0.03 -4.85 -3.12
CA CYS A 278 -0.42 -6.08 -3.83
C CYS A 278 -0.07 -7.34 -3.01
N MET A 279 1.10 -7.37 -2.36
CA MET A 279 1.51 -8.48 -1.49
C MET A 279 0.52 -8.69 -0.34
N ARG A 280 0.19 -7.63 0.40
CA ARG A 280 -0.80 -7.69 1.50
C ARG A 280 -2.20 -8.02 1.01
N SER A 281 -2.58 -7.57 -0.18
CA SER A 281 -3.88 -7.89 -0.78
C SER A 281 -4.05 -9.38 -1.06
N ILE A 282 -2.97 -10.11 -1.42
CA ILE A 282 -3.02 -11.57 -1.52
C ILE A 282 -3.40 -12.19 -0.16
N GLY A 283 -2.82 -11.69 0.94
CA GLY A 283 -3.17 -12.12 2.30
C GLY A 283 -4.64 -11.87 2.63
N ALA A 284 -5.18 -10.69 2.29
CA ALA A 284 -6.60 -10.39 2.47
C ALA A 284 -7.49 -11.36 1.65
N ALA A 285 -7.11 -11.70 0.42
CA ALA A 285 -7.83 -12.68 -0.39
C ALA A 285 -7.79 -14.10 0.22
N GLU A 286 -6.65 -14.51 0.79
CA GLU A 286 -6.52 -15.77 1.54
C GLU A 286 -7.46 -15.81 2.74
N ARG A 287 -7.54 -14.72 3.49
CA ARG A 287 -8.48 -14.61 4.61
C ARG A 287 -9.93 -14.70 4.14
N ALA A 288 -10.27 -14.03 3.04
CA ALA A 288 -11.63 -14.06 2.48
C ALA A 288 -12.04 -15.46 2.02
N ILE A 289 -11.18 -16.20 1.30
CA ILE A 289 -11.50 -17.57 0.87
C ILE A 289 -11.58 -18.54 2.06
N GLU A 290 -10.72 -18.38 3.07
CA GLU A 290 -10.81 -19.16 4.30
C GLU A 290 -12.18 -19.01 4.97
N MET A 291 -12.63 -17.76 5.13
CA MET A 291 -13.96 -17.46 5.69
C MET A 291 -15.08 -18.02 4.83
N MET A 292 -14.97 -17.90 3.50
CA MET A 292 -15.93 -18.43 2.52
C MET A 292 -16.06 -19.97 2.66
N VAL A 293 -14.93 -20.67 2.74
CA VAL A 293 -14.90 -22.14 2.86
C VAL A 293 -15.46 -22.57 4.21
N LYS A 294 -15.03 -21.96 5.31
CA LYS A 294 -15.54 -22.27 6.66
C LYS A 294 -17.06 -22.06 6.72
N ARG A 295 -17.55 -20.93 6.22
CA ARG A 295 -18.99 -20.64 6.13
C ARG A 295 -19.71 -21.66 5.27
N GLY A 296 -19.14 -21.98 4.11
CA GLY A 296 -19.70 -22.92 3.14
C GLY A 296 -19.91 -24.32 3.70
N LEU A 297 -18.97 -24.80 4.52
CA LEU A 297 -19.00 -26.13 5.12
C LEU A 297 -19.87 -26.22 6.37
N THR A 298 -20.02 -25.13 7.14
CA THR A 298 -20.69 -25.14 8.45
C THR A 298 -22.12 -24.61 8.40
N ARG A 299 -22.49 -23.78 7.43
CA ARG A 299 -23.84 -23.25 7.28
C ARG A 299 -24.69 -24.18 6.41
N GLU A 300 -25.82 -24.60 6.94
CA GLU A 300 -26.77 -25.44 6.21
C GLU A 300 -27.98 -24.61 5.72
N ALA A 301 -28.43 -24.93 4.51
CA ALA A 301 -29.69 -24.49 3.93
C ALA A 301 -30.24 -25.61 3.04
N PHE A 302 -31.56 -25.77 3.00
CA PHE A 302 -32.21 -26.83 2.23
C PHE A 302 -31.67 -28.24 2.54
N GLY A 303 -31.33 -28.47 3.82
CA GLY A 303 -30.89 -29.78 4.33
C GLY A 303 -29.46 -30.19 3.99
N LYS A 304 -28.60 -29.26 3.56
CA LYS A 304 -27.19 -29.54 3.23
C LYS A 304 -26.31 -28.29 3.37
N PRO A 305 -24.97 -28.47 3.51
CA PRO A 305 -24.02 -27.36 3.55
C PRO A 305 -24.15 -26.47 2.31
N ILE A 306 -24.12 -25.14 2.52
CA ILE A 306 -24.28 -24.17 1.42
C ILE A 306 -23.16 -24.27 0.37
N ALA A 307 -21.98 -24.79 0.72
CA ALA A 307 -20.92 -25.05 -0.27
C ALA A 307 -21.37 -26.00 -1.38
N SER A 308 -22.32 -26.92 -1.11
CA SER A 308 -22.85 -27.86 -2.09
C SER A 308 -24.05 -27.34 -2.90
N LEU A 309 -24.47 -26.10 -2.67
CA LEU A 309 -25.61 -25.49 -3.34
C LEU A 309 -25.19 -24.71 -4.60
N GLY A 310 -25.91 -24.89 -5.70
CA GLY A 310 -25.73 -24.13 -6.93
C GLY A 310 -24.27 -24.10 -7.41
N LYS A 311 -23.75 -22.90 -7.64
CA LYS A 311 -22.39 -22.64 -8.13
C LYS A 311 -21.33 -22.44 -7.06
N ASN A 312 -21.64 -22.66 -5.79
CA ASN A 312 -20.76 -22.30 -4.67
C ASN A 312 -19.40 -23.01 -4.72
N ILE A 313 -19.34 -24.26 -5.17
CA ILE A 313 -18.06 -24.97 -5.40
C ILE A 313 -17.25 -24.26 -6.52
N GLU A 314 -17.90 -23.84 -7.59
CA GLU A 314 -17.26 -23.12 -8.69
C GLU A 314 -16.71 -21.77 -8.25
N VAL A 315 -17.43 -21.04 -7.39
CA VAL A 315 -16.97 -19.76 -6.82
C VAL A 315 -15.70 -19.96 -5.99
N ILE A 316 -15.68 -20.96 -5.11
CA ILE A 316 -14.50 -21.32 -4.32
C ILE A 316 -13.30 -21.69 -5.21
N ALA A 317 -13.55 -22.50 -6.26
CA ALA A 317 -12.50 -22.90 -7.20
C ALA A 317 -11.93 -21.71 -7.97
N LYS A 318 -12.77 -20.81 -8.47
CA LYS A 318 -12.35 -19.59 -9.15
C LYS A 318 -11.53 -18.69 -8.21
N ALA A 319 -11.98 -18.46 -6.98
CA ALA A 319 -11.26 -17.69 -5.99
C ALA A 319 -9.85 -18.25 -5.74
N ARG A 320 -9.72 -19.59 -5.57
CA ARG A 320 -8.41 -20.23 -5.38
C ARG A 320 -7.49 -20.06 -6.60
N ILE A 321 -8.00 -20.27 -7.80
CA ILE A 321 -7.23 -20.12 -9.05
C ILE A 321 -6.77 -18.67 -9.21
N GLU A 322 -7.64 -17.71 -8.95
CA GLU A 322 -7.33 -16.28 -9.01
C GLU A 322 -6.23 -15.90 -8.00
N ILE A 323 -6.33 -16.36 -6.75
CA ILE A 323 -5.31 -16.11 -5.72
C ILE A 323 -3.94 -16.65 -6.16
N GLU A 324 -3.90 -17.88 -6.67
CA GLU A 324 -2.64 -18.47 -7.11
C GLU A 324 -2.06 -17.78 -8.37
N SER A 325 -2.91 -17.32 -9.27
CA SER A 325 -2.48 -16.54 -10.43
C SER A 325 -1.90 -15.19 -10.01
N MET A 326 -2.59 -14.47 -9.12
CA MET A 326 -2.13 -13.19 -8.58
C MET A 326 -0.83 -13.35 -7.79
N ARG A 327 -0.72 -14.38 -6.95
CA ARG A 327 0.49 -14.67 -6.16
C ARG A 327 1.71 -14.83 -7.07
N ARG A 328 1.62 -15.64 -8.11
CA ARG A 328 2.72 -15.82 -9.06
C ARG A 328 3.10 -14.53 -9.75
N MET A 329 2.12 -13.75 -10.18
CA MET A 329 2.37 -12.46 -10.82
C MET A 329 3.04 -11.46 -9.87
N VAL A 330 2.62 -11.41 -8.60
CA VAL A 330 3.22 -10.55 -7.57
C VAL A 330 4.65 -10.99 -7.26
N LEU A 331 4.90 -12.28 -7.09
CA LEU A 331 6.24 -12.82 -6.87
C LEU A 331 7.17 -12.54 -8.07
N THR A 332 6.65 -12.68 -9.30
CA THR A 332 7.41 -12.34 -10.51
C THR A 332 7.75 -10.85 -10.57
N ALA A 333 6.82 -9.97 -10.19
CA ALA A 333 7.07 -8.53 -10.14
C ALA A 333 8.12 -8.18 -9.06
N ALA A 334 8.04 -8.82 -7.89
CA ALA A 334 9.05 -8.68 -6.84
C ALA A 334 10.42 -9.15 -7.29
N LYS A 335 10.48 -10.32 -7.93
CA LYS A 335 11.72 -10.86 -8.53
C LYS A 335 12.28 -9.93 -9.61
N ALA A 336 11.43 -9.35 -10.45
CA ALA A 336 11.84 -8.37 -11.45
C ALA A 336 12.50 -7.12 -10.82
N MET A 337 11.98 -6.66 -9.67
CA MET A 337 12.62 -5.57 -8.94
C MET A 337 14.01 -5.94 -8.41
N ASP A 338 14.17 -7.15 -7.92
CA ASP A 338 15.45 -7.66 -7.42
C ASP A 338 16.49 -7.83 -8.53
N GLU A 339 16.09 -8.34 -9.70
CA GLU A 339 16.99 -8.65 -10.82
C GLU A 339 17.27 -7.45 -11.75
N LEU A 340 16.24 -6.63 -12.02
CA LEU A 340 16.30 -5.56 -13.02
C LEU A 340 16.41 -4.17 -12.39
N GLY A 341 16.12 -4.04 -11.09
CA GLY A 341 15.97 -2.77 -10.39
C GLY A 341 14.61 -2.10 -10.63
N ASN A 342 14.30 -1.11 -9.81
CA ASN A 342 12.97 -0.48 -9.75
C ASN A 342 12.52 0.17 -11.06
N GLU A 343 13.44 0.79 -11.81
CA GLU A 343 13.09 1.48 -13.05
C GLU A 343 12.69 0.49 -14.15
N ALA A 344 13.46 -0.55 -14.37
CA ALA A 344 13.17 -1.56 -15.38
C ALA A 344 11.96 -2.44 -14.99
N ALA A 345 11.77 -2.73 -13.71
CA ALA A 345 10.62 -3.48 -13.20
C ALA A 345 9.30 -2.69 -13.18
N ARG A 346 9.30 -1.40 -13.52
CA ARG A 346 8.11 -0.52 -13.43
C ARG A 346 6.88 -1.07 -14.15
N VAL A 347 7.05 -1.72 -15.29
CA VAL A 347 5.93 -2.29 -16.05
C VAL A 347 5.33 -3.49 -15.30
N TRP A 348 6.16 -4.33 -14.69
CA TRP A 348 5.73 -5.43 -13.84
C TRP A 348 4.96 -4.95 -12.61
N VAL A 349 5.47 -3.94 -11.92
CA VAL A 349 4.80 -3.31 -10.77
C VAL A 349 3.44 -2.72 -11.17
N SER A 350 3.36 -2.07 -12.35
CA SER A 350 2.10 -1.56 -12.88
C SER A 350 1.11 -2.68 -13.23
N ALA A 351 1.57 -3.77 -13.82
CA ALA A 351 0.72 -4.90 -14.17
C ALA A 351 0.05 -5.53 -12.95
N VAL A 352 0.80 -5.77 -11.86
CA VAL A 352 0.20 -6.33 -10.63
C VAL A 352 -0.71 -5.32 -9.93
N LYS A 353 -0.36 -4.02 -9.92
CA LYS A 353 -1.18 -2.99 -9.30
C LYS A 353 -2.52 -2.78 -10.03
N ALA A 354 -2.54 -2.94 -11.36
CA ALA A 354 -3.76 -2.90 -12.15
C ALA A 354 -4.65 -4.13 -11.94
N MET A 355 -4.04 -5.30 -11.73
CA MET A 355 -4.76 -6.57 -11.70
C MET A 355 -5.25 -6.96 -10.29
N VAL A 356 -4.35 -6.90 -9.30
CA VAL A 356 -4.56 -7.51 -7.98
C VAL A 356 -5.73 -6.87 -7.22
N PRO A 357 -5.84 -5.53 -7.07
CA PRO A 357 -6.91 -4.95 -6.27
C PRO A 357 -8.32 -5.25 -6.85
N ILE A 358 -8.46 -5.31 -8.17
CA ILE A 358 -9.74 -5.64 -8.83
C ILE A 358 -10.17 -7.05 -8.45
N ARG A 359 -9.27 -8.03 -8.58
CA ARG A 359 -9.57 -9.44 -8.34
C ARG A 359 -9.79 -9.75 -6.87
N VAL A 360 -9.01 -9.10 -5.99
CA VAL A 360 -9.20 -9.23 -4.53
C VAL A 360 -10.55 -8.67 -4.11
N CYS A 361 -10.96 -7.51 -4.63
CA CYS A 361 -12.32 -6.98 -4.39
C CYS A 361 -13.40 -7.99 -4.80
N HIS A 362 -13.25 -8.63 -5.95
CA HIS A 362 -14.21 -9.65 -6.41
C HIS A 362 -14.26 -10.86 -5.47
N ILE A 363 -13.10 -11.37 -5.02
CA ILE A 363 -13.05 -12.50 -4.07
C ILE A 363 -13.73 -12.15 -2.74
N ILE A 364 -13.51 -10.93 -2.23
CA ILE A 364 -14.14 -10.47 -0.99
C ILE A 364 -15.64 -10.30 -1.19
N ASP A 365 -16.10 -9.78 -2.32
CA ASP A 365 -17.52 -9.65 -2.66
C ASP A 365 -18.22 -11.02 -2.66
N GLU A 366 -17.61 -12.02 -3.27
CA GLU A 366 -18.11 -13.40 -3.24
C GLU A 366 -18.14 -13.97 -1.81
N ALA A 367 -17.13 -13.66 -0.98
CA ALA A 367 -17.14 -14.04 0.42
C ALA A 367 -18.28 -13.36 1.21
N ILE A 368 -18.56 -12.09 0.94
CA ILE A 368 -19.73 -11.37 1.48
C ILE A 368 -21.00 -12.11 1.09
N GLN A 369 -21.15 -12.47 -0.19
CA GLN A 369 -22.33 -13.18 -0.69
C GLN A 369 -22.53 -14.53 0.02
N PHE A 370 -21.46 -15.30 0.28
CA PHE A 370 -21.50 -16.54 1.06
C PHE A 370 -22.00 -16.34 2.51
N HIS A 371 -21.72 -15.18 3.08
CA HIS A 371 -22.15 -14.85 4.45
C HIS A 371 -23.56 -14.24 4.51
N GLY A 372 -24.11 -13.81 3.36
CA GLY A 372 -25.42 -13.16 3.29
C GLY A 372 -25.43 -11.86 4.10
N ALA A 373 -26.50 -11.58 4.84
CA ALA A 373 -26.62 -10.35 5.63
C ALA A 373 -25.49 -10.16 6.65
N ALA A 374 -24.91 -11.24 7.18
CA ALA A 374 -23.74 -11.15 8.06
C ALA A 374 -22.51 -10.59 7.33
N GLY A 375 -22.36 -10.87 6.04
CA GLY A 375 -21.23 -10.41 5.23
C GLY A 375 -21.17 -8.89 5.03
N VAL A 376 -22.31 -8.22 5.02
CA VAL A 376 -22.39 -6.75 4.89
C VAL A 376 -22.48 -6.02 6.23
N SER A 377 -22.47 -6.77 7.33
CA SER A 377 -22.63 -6.25 8.68
C SER A 377 -21.34 -6.34 9.50
N GLN A 378 -21.35 -5.74 10.68
CA GLN A 378 -20.24 -5.80 11.65
C GLN A 378 -19.98 -7.22 12.24
N TRP A 379 -20.79 -8.23 11.88
CA TRP A 379 -20.60 -9.61 12.34
C TRP A 379 -19.46 -10.33 11.64
N THR A 380 -18.98 -9.76 10.54
CA THR A 380 -17.77 -10.24 9.84
C THR A 380 -16.90 -9.04 9.45
N PRO A 381 -15.59 -9.23 9.29
CA PRO A 381 -14.70 -8.17 8.81
C PRO A 381 -14.80 -7.93 7.30
N LEU A 382 -15.63 -8.68 6.57
CA LEU A 382 -15.64 -8.69 5.10
C LEU A 382 -16.00 -7.35 4.48
N ALA A 383 -16.97 -6.62 5.06
CA ALA A 383 -17.34 -5.28 4.57
C ALA A 383 -16.17 -4.29 4.73
N ASP A 384 -15.46 -4.34 5.84
CA ASP A 384 -14.27 -3.51 6.07
C ASP A 384 -13.10 -3.92 5.17
N MET A 385 -12.88 -5.21 4.98
CA MET A 385 -11.91 -5.73 4.02
C MET A 385 -12.22 -5.25 2.60
N TYR A 386 -13.49 -5.31 2.17
CA TYR A 386 -13.89 -4.81 0.85
C TYR A 386 -13.63 -3.31 0.73
N THR A 387 -14.06 -2.52 1.71
CA THR A 387 -13.87 -1.06 1.76
C THR A 387 -12.39 -0.71 1.61
N SER A 388 -11.52 -1.34 2.42
CA SER A 388 -10.08 -1.14 2.39
C SER A 388 -9.46 -1.54 1.03
N GLN A 389 -9.77 -2.73 0.52
CA GLN A 389 -9.23 -3.19 -0.75
C GLN A 389 -9.75 -2.38 -1.95
N ARG A 390 -10.99 -1.85 -1.89
CA ARG A 390 -11.54 -1.00 -2.93
C ARG A 390 -10.79 0.32 -3.07
N THR A 391 -10.26 0.88 -1.98
CA THR A 391 -9.43 2.09 -2.04
C THR A 391 -8.13 1.88 -2.79
N LEU A 392 -7.55 0.66 -2.77
CA LEU A 392 -6.32 0.33 -3.46
C LEU A 392 -6.44 0.36 -5.00
N ARG A 393 -7.65 0.37 -5.52
CA ARG A 393 -7.89 0.61 -6.96
C ARG A 393 -7.68 2.07 -7.36
N LEU A 394 -7.55 2.97 -6.38
CA LEU A 394 -7.36 4.42 -6.55
C LEU A 394 -6.01 4.89 -5.99
N ALA A 395 -5.63 4.40 -4.80
CA ALA A 395 -4.40 4.78 -4.12
C ALA A 395 -3.15 4.37 -4.91
N ASP A 396 -2.08 5.15 -4.82
CA ASP A 396 -0.78 4.96 -5.50
C ASP A 396 -0.90 4.85 -7.03
N GLY A 397 -1.90 5.50 -7.60
CA GLY A 397 -2.29 5.48 -9.00
C GLY A 397 -3.52 4.59 -9.23
N PRO A 398 -4.56 5.14 -9.89
CA PRO A 398 -5.74 4.37 -10.24
C PRO A 398 -5.45 3.28 -11.27
N ASP A 399 -6.36 2.30 -11.37
CA ASP A 399 -6.26 1.16 -12.28
C ASP A 399 -5.90 1.61 -13.71
N GLU A 400 -6.52 2.68 -14.20
CA GLU A 400 -6.36 3.21 -15.56
C GLU A 400 -4.93 3.70 -15.84
N VAL A 401 -4.29 4.33 -14.85
CA VAL A 401 -2.89 4.78 -14.98
C VAL A 401 -1.96 3.58 -15.15
N HIS A 402 -2.21 2.50 -14.41
CA HIS A 402 -1.40 1.30 -14.49
C HIS A 402 -1.66 0.50 -15.77
N TRP A 403 -2.94 0.38 -16.21
CA TRP A 403 -3.27 -0.19 -17.53
C TRP A 403 -2.59 0.58 -18.67
N PHE A 404 -2.61 1.91 -18.58
CA PHE A 404 -1.95 2.76 -19.56
C PHE A 404 -0.44 2.49 -19.64
N VAL A 405 0.24 2.35 -18.50
CA VAL A 405 1.70 2.04 -18.47
C VAL A 405 1.99 0.72 -19.17
N VAL A 406 1.23 -0.33 -18.88
CA VAL A 406 1.43 -1.66 -19.47
C VAL A 406 1.13 -1.65 -20.97
N GLY A 407 -0.03 -1.11 -21.37
CA GLY A 407 -0.44 -1.08 -22.77
C GLY A 407 0.52 -0.25 -23.63
N ARG A 408 1.01 0.87 -23.10
CA ARG A 408 1.96 1.69 -23.82
C ARG A 408 3.35 1.06 -23.94
N ALA A 409 3.77 0.29 -22.94
CA ALA A 409 5.01 -0.47 -23.03
C ALA A 409 4.93 -1.54 -24.11
N GLU A 410 3.79 -2.26 -24.20
CA GLU A 410 3.57 -3.26 -25.26
C GLU A 410 3.57 -2.63 -26.66
N LEU A 411 2.86 -1.52 -26.85
CA LEU A 411 2.86 -0.82 -28.15
C LEU A 411 4.27 -0.40 -28.58
N ARG A 412 5.05 0.17 -27.67
CA ARG A 412 6.44 0.61 -27.95
C ARG A 412 7.35 -0.53 -28.35
N ARG A 413 7.19 -1.69 -27.74
CA ARG A 413 7.99 -2.89 -28.09
C ARG A 413 7.86 -3.21 -29.58
N TRP A 414 6.63 -3.16 -30.12
CA TRP A 414 6.39 -3.41 -31.53
C TRP A 414 6.82 -2.26 -32.44
N GLU A 415 6.71 -1.01 -31.99
CA GLU A 415 7.20 0.17 -32.74
C GLU A 415 8.73 0.15 -32.91
N GLU A 416 9.49 -0.28 -31.87
CA GLU A 416 10.94 -0.34 -31.87
C GLU A 416 11.50 -1.48 -32.75
N GLU A 417 10.76 -2.57 -32.96
CA GLU A 417 11.12 -3.69 -33.82
C GLU A 417 11.07 -3.35 -35.34
N GLY A 418 10.66 -2.15 -35.71
CA GLY A 418 10.81 -1.57 -37.05
C GLY A 418 9.66 -1.83 -37.98
N GLY A 419 8.80 -0.83 -38.15
CA GLY A 419 7.86 -0.65 -39.24
C GLY A 419 6.88 -1.80 -39.45
N ILE A 420 5.87 -1.88 -38.57
CA ILE A 420 4.81 -2.91 -38.67
C ILE A 420 4.05 -2.73 -39.96
N LYS A 421 4.21 -3.70 -40.87
CA LYS A 421 3.30 -3.89 -42.01
C LYS A 421 2.40 -5.07 -41.66
N TYR A 422 1.17 -4.78 -41.27
CA TYR A 422 0.19 -5.81 -41.03
C TYR A 422 -0.80 -5.88 -42.20
N ASP A 423 -0.79 -7.00 -42.92
CA ASP A 423 -1.79 -7.39 -43.89
C ASP A 423 -2.42 -8.71 -43.43
N PRO A 424 -3.64 -8.68 -42.84
CA PRO A 424 -4.26 -9.89 -42.33
C PRO A 424 -4.51 -10.97 -43.40
N LYS A 425 -4.57 -10.58 -44.68
CA LYS A 425 -4.73 -11.54 -45.78
C LYS A 425 -3.38 -12.21 -46.12
N ALA A 426 -2.30 -11.45 -46.12
CA ALA A 426 -0.98 -11.98 -46.38
C ALA A 426 -0.51 -12.93 -45.27
N ASP A 427 -0.76 -12.55 -44.00
CA ASP A 427 -0.30 -13.32 -42.85
C ASP A 427 -1.04 -14.66 -42.64
N TYR A 428 -2.30 -14.76 -43.04
CA TYR A 428 -3.12 -15.97 -42.85
C TYR A 428 -3.38 -16.78 -44.12
N TYR A 429 -3.28 -16.13 -45.31
CA TYR A 429 -3.66 -16.73 -46.57
C TYR A 429 -2.62 -16.60 -47.67
N SER A 430 -1.35 -16.30 -47.31
CA SER A 430 -0.29 -16.35 -48.31
C SER A 430 -0.24 -17.78 -48.88
N LYS A 431 -0.90 -17.96 -50.00
CA LYS A 431 -0.74 -19.15 -50.82
C LYS A 431 0.53 -18.97 -51.67
N ASP A 432 1.68 -19.03 -51.08
CA ASP A 432 2.91 -19.23 -51.81
C ASP A 432 3.63 -20.39 -51.13
N SER A 433 3.28 -21.49 -51.62
CA SER A 433 4.09 -22.73 -51.66
C SER A 433 4.97 -22.73 -52.87
#